data_0074772a75b9d282b3a3446a12e0890a
#
_entry.id   0074772a75b9d282b3a3446a12e0890a
#
_cell.length_a   1.000
_cell.length_b   1.000
_cell.length_c   1.000
_cell.angle_alpha   90.00
_cell.angle_beta   90.00
_cell.angle_gamma   90.00
#
_symmetry.space_group_name_H-M   'P 1'
#
loop_
_entity.id
_entity.type
_entity.pdbx_description
1 polymer ?
#
loop_
_entity_poly.entity_id
_entity_poly.type
_entity_poly.pdbx_seq_one_letter_code
_entity_poly.pdbx_strand_id
1 'polypeptide(L)'
;MFYENWMSYIKDDTKITKLAMPGAHNAATKGMLFPGRCQDGTLLEQYEYGVRKFGIRLKRKKNGKLYISHSVSTGMRAEEAFSYFDEILNKYDDFFIIDIRVYPDQPIGPFTFHFDCDPAEVDALIEKYLQPEVYALTDFDDIRNVTLGDIKKSGKRYVIHNEKELYKYSRNVHLLEPWDPKVFGLKPEKFVKEDLKYLKELESEGFFWFQTQQTPNIGTENGLKWPPTLDKLLRPHFPWMMEQIANDPVMLEKVNIVAGDFMTADHMKENEILYLNLAKDVVKPELRDVYAKAIGKDI
;
A
#
# COMPACT_ATOMS: atom_id res chain seq x y z
N MET A 1 -0.90 20.74 -3.73
CA MET A 1 0.57 20.55 -3.57
C MET A 1 1.01 19.37 -4.43
N PHE A 2 2.29 19.00 -4.49
CA PHE A 2 2.80 17.97 -5.42
C PHE A 2 2.31 16.55 -5.04
N TYR A 3 2.50 16.15 -3.79
CA TYR A 3 2.24 14.77 -3.35
C TYR A 3 0.77 14.35 -3.43
N GLU A 4 -0.16 15.28 -3.28
CA GLU A 4 -1.60 14.97 -3.35
C GLU A 4 -2.09 14.64 -4.76
N ASN A 5 -1.33 15.06 -5.79
CA ASN A 5 -1.72 14.88 -7.20
C ASN A 5 -0.53 14.56 -8.12
N TRP A 6 0.46 13.83 -7.61
CA TRP A 6 1.66 13.49 -8.37
C TRP A 6 1.38 12.68 -9.65
N MET A 7 0.25 11.99 -9.72
CA MET A 7 -0.14 11.26 -10.93
C MET A 7 -0.51 12.21 -12.10
N SER A 8 -0.78 13.48 -11.83
CA SER A 8 -1.00 14.48 -12.89
C SER A 8 0.25 14.76 -13.73
N TYR A 9 1.43 14.47 -13.18
CA TYR A 9 2.75 14.62 -13.84
C TYR A 9 3.10 13.41 -14.72
N ILE A 10 2.34 12.31 -14.64
CA ILE A 10 2.61 11.06 -15.36
C ILE A 10 1.94 11.08 -16.73
N LYS A 11 2.60 10.48 -17.74
CA LYS A 11 2.06 10.28 -19.08
C LYS A 11 0.76 9.48 -19.03
N ASP A 12 -0.24 9.91 -19.79
CA ASP A 12 -1.59 9.29 -19.75
C ASP A 12 -1.61 7.87 -20.34
N ASP A 13 -0.70 7.54 -21.25
CA ASP A 13 -0.54 6.19 -21.82
C ASP A 13 0.19 5.21 -20.90
N THR A 14 0.66 5.65 -19.73
CA THR A 14 1.31 4.80 -18.75
C THR A 14 0.32 3.82 -18.15
N LYS A 15 0.61 2.52 -18.26
CA LYS A 15 -0.16 1.46 -17.60
C LYS A 15 -0.03 1.60 -16.08
N ILE A 16 -1.13 1.48 -15.34
CA ILE A 16 -1.11 1.66 -13.89
C ILE A 16 -0.22 0.65 -13.15
N THR A 17 -0.03 -0.55 -13.72
CA THR A 17 0.90 -1.56 -13.23
C THR A 17 2.38 -1.23 -13.50
N LYS A 18 2.69 -0.16 -14.23
CA LYS A 18 4.05 0.32 -14.47
C LYS A 18 4.42 1.54 -13.61
N LEU A 19 3.46 2.10 -12.87
CA LEU A 19 3.72 3.20 -11.94
C LEU A 19 4.45 2.68 -10.69
N ALA A 20 5.46 3.39 -10.24
CA ALA A 20 6.01 3.20 -8.90
C ALA A 20 5.15 4.01 -7.92
N MET A 21 4.37 3.31 -7.09
CA MET A 21 3.40 3.91 -6.17
C MET A 21 3.81 3.70 -4.72
N PRO A 22 3.91 4.76 -3.90
CA PRO A 22 4.02 4.59 -2.46
C PRO A 22 2.80 3.84 -1.90
N GLY A 23 3.05 2.82 -1.09
CA GLY A 23 2.03 2.01 -0.43
C GLY A 23 2.18 2.01 1.09
N ALA A 24 1.08 1.89 1.81
CA ALA A 24 1.09 1.80 3.26
C ALA A 24 0.71 0.38 3.72
N HIS A 25 1.65 -0.27 4.39
CA HIS A 25 1.39 -1.52 5.08
C HIS A 25 0.52 -1.23 6.32
N ASN A 26 -0.56 -2.01 6.51
CA ASN A 26 -1.50 -1.82 7.62
C ASN A 26 -1.90 -0.34 7.81
N ALA A 27 -2.41 0.28 6.75
CA ALA A 27 -2.54 1.71 6.59
C ALA A 27 -3.33 2.42 7.70
N ALA A 28 -4.39 1.81 8.24
CA ALA A 28 -5.26 2.45 9.23
C ALA A 28 -4.88 2.12 10.70
N THR A 29 -3.59 1.92 11.01
CA THR A 29 -3.14 1.53 12.36
C THR A 29 -2.73 2.71 13.26
N LYS A 30 -2.98 3.96 12.84
CA LYS A 30 -2.80 5.15 13.68
C LYS A 30 -3.51 4.96 15.03
N GLY A 31 -2.82 5.30 16.11
CA GLY A 31 -3.36 5.19 17.48
C GLY A 31 -3.36 3.80 18.09
N MET A 32 -2.95 2.76 17.37
CA MET A 32 -2.72 1.45 17.98
C MET A 32 -1.51 1.48 18.94
N LEU A 33 -1.49 0.54 19.90
CA LEU A 33 -0.33 0.31 20.74
C LEU A 33 0.85 -0.23 19.89
N PHE A 34 2.07 -0.11 20.41
CA PHE A 34 3.33 -0.47 19.71
C PHE A 34 3.30 -1.74 18.88
N PRO A 35 2.76 -2.87 19.38
CA PRO A 35 2.83 -4.12 18.62
C PRO A 35 2.02 -4.09 17.32
N GLY A 36 0.98 -3.27 17.27
CA GLY A 36 0.08 -3.19 16.13
C GLY A 36 0.24 -1.93 15.28
N ARG A 37 1.04 -0.95 15.72
CA ARG A 37 1.15 0.34 15.06
C ARG A 37 2.19 0.32 13.95
N CYS A 38 1.72 0.33 12.71
CA CYS A 38 2.54 0.42 11.50
C CYS A 38 2.52 1.82 10.88
N GLN A 39 1.55 2.66 11.21
CA GLN A 39 1.39 4.00 10.66
C GLN A 39 1.06 5.02 11.77
N ASP A 40 1.60 6.23 11.65
CA ASP A 40 1.33 7.35 12.55
C ASP A 40 0.34 8.37 11.95
N GLY A 41 0.18 8.41 10.63
CA GLY A 41 -0.78 9.25 9.92
C GLY A 41 -2.14 8.57 9.72
N THR A 42 -3.20 9.38 9.58
CA THR A 42 -4.51 8.95 9.07
C THR A 42 -4.40 8.53 7.61
N LEU A 43 -5.42 7.88 7.05
CA LEU A 43 -5.44 7.53 5.61
C LEU A 43 -5.40 8.80 4.73
N LEU A 44 -6.05 9.88 5.17
CA LEU A 44 -5.99 11.17 4.47
C LEU A 44 -4.57 11.74 4.49
N GLU A 45 -3.91 11.82 5.66
CA GLU A 45 -2.52 12.29 5.78
C GLU A 45 -1.57 11.44 4.92
N GLN A 46 -1.73 10.11 4.90
CA GLN A 46 -0.94 9.23 4.04
C GLN A 46 -1.15 9.54 2.55
N TYR A 47 -2.40 9.76 2.13
CA TYR A 47 -2.68 10.16 0.76
C TYR A 47 -2.02 11.51 0.39
N GLU A 48 -2.11 12.49 1.29
CA GLU A 48 -1.48 13.80 1.15
C GLU A 48 0.05 13.73 1.10
N TYR A 49 0.64 12.67 1.70
CA TYR A 49 2.07 12.33 1.59
C TYR A 49 2.43 11.57 0.30
N GLY A 50 1.48 11.26 -0.56
CA GLY A 50 1.73 10.61 -1.85
C GLY A 50 1.39 9.12 -1.91
N VAL A 51 0.92 8.52 -0.82
CA VAL A 51 0.51 7.11 -0.79
C VAL A 51 -0.70 6.89 -1.70
N ARG A 52 -0.65 5.82 -2.51
CA ARG A 52 -1.73 5.42 -3.43
C ARG A 52 -2.16 3.97 -3.30
N LYS A 53 -1.57 3.21 -2.37
CA LYS A 53 -2.04 1.87 -2.01
C LYS A 53 -2.19 1.75 -0.51
N PHE A 54 -3.38 1.31 -0.06
CA PHE A 54 -3.75 1.21 1.35
C PHE A 54 -4.13 -0.23 1.70
N GLY A 55 -3.35 -0.87 2.57
CA GLY A 55 -3.69 -2.18 3.13
C GLY A 55 -4.59 -2.03 4.36
N ILE A 56 -5.83 -2.47 4.26
CA ILE A 56 -6.84 -2.41 5.33
C ILE A 56 -7.13 -3.82 5.82
N ARG A 57 -7.01 -4.03 7.12
CA ARG A 57 -7.35 -5.30 7.75
C ARG A 57 -8.47 -5.09 8.75
N LEU A 58 -9.54 -5.84 8.57
CA LEU A 58 -10.76 -5.74 9.38
C LEU A 58 -10.92 -6.92 10.32
N LYS A 59 -11.56 -6.67 11.45
CA LYS A 59 -12.10 -7.71 12.33
C LYS A 59 -13.41 -7.27 12.97
N ARG A 60 -14.28 -8.25 13.22
CA ARG A 60 -15.49 -8.04 14.00
C ARG A 60 -15.21 -8.20 15.49
N LYS A 61 -15.75 -7.31 16.31
CA LYS A 61 -15.73 -7.47 17.77
C LYS A 61 -17.04 -8.05 18.29
N LYS A 62 -17.02 -8.52 19.55
CA LYS A 62 -18.20 -9.05 20.26
C LYS A 62 -19.39 -8.08 20.30
N ASN A 63 -19.16 -6.78 20.17
CA ASN A 63 -20.19 -5.76 20.08
C ASN A 63 -20.85 -5.63 18.70
N GLY A 64 -20.53 -6.55 17.78
CA GLY A 64 -21.07 -6.59 16.41
C GLY A 64 -20.50 -5.53 15.47
N LYS A 65 -19.51 -4.72 15.86
CA LYS A 65 -18.94 -3.65 15.05
C LYS A 65 -17.61 -4.06 14.43
N LEU A 66 -17.32 -3.52 13.24
CA LEU A 66 -16.07 -3.71 12.54
C LEU A 66 -15.01 -2.71 13.01
N TYR A 67 -13.78 -3.17 13.15
CA TYR A 67 -12.63 -2.42 13.59
C TYR A 67 -11.43 -2.72 12.69
N ILE A 68 -10.53 -1.76 12.60
CA ILE A 68 -9.21 -1.99 12.02
C ILE A 68 -8.42 -2.93 12.93
N SER A 69 -7.66 -3.82 12.32
CA SER A 69 -6.95 -4.88 13.02
C SER A 69 -5.52 -5.04 12.51
N HIS A 70 -4.61 -5.33 13.42
CA HIS A 70 -3.29 -5.87 13.11
C HIS A 70 -2.97 -6.97 14.11
N SER A 71 -2.99 -8.23 13.65
CA SER A 71 -2.92 -9.41 14.53
C SER A 71 -4.00 -9.33 15.62
N VAL A 72 -3.65 -9.49 16.88
CA VAL A 72 -4.57 -9.38 18.03
C VAL A 72 -4.91 -7.92 18.39
N SER A 73 -4.14 -6.96 17.90
CA SER A 73 -4.37 -5.53 18.17
C SER A 73 -5.63 -5.01 17.48
N THR A 74 -6.25 -4.01 18.09
CA THR A 74 -7.45 -3.35 17.56
C THR A 74 -7.20 -1.87 17.52
N GLY A 75 -7.49 -1.25 16.36
CA GLY A 75 -7.40 0.18 16.13
C GLY A 75 -8.77 0.88 16.14
N MET A 76 -8.87 1.90 15.31
CA MET A 76 -10.08 2.69 15.12
C MET A 76 -11.25 1.84 14.59
N ARG A 77 -12.44 2.40 14.61
CA ARG A 77 -13.61 1.78 13.98
C ARG A 77 -13.46 1.80 12.45
N ALA A 78 -14.00 0.79 11.79
CA ALA A 78 -13.96 0.71 10.34
C ALA A 78 -14.65 1.93 9.69
N GLU A 79 -15.77 2.41 10.27
CA GLU A 79 -16.47 3.61 9.76
C GLU A 79 -15.58 4.86 9.79
N GLU A 80 -14.75 5.02 10.82
CA GLU A 80 -13.79 6.12 10.91
C GLU A 80 -12.71 6.01 9.82
N ALA A 81 -12.15 4.82 9.61
CA ALA A 81 -11.17 4.60 8.55
C ALA A 81 -11.77 4.87 7.16
N PHE A 82 -13.00 4.41 6.89
CA PHE A 82 -13.65 4.61 5.60
C PHE A 82 -14.08 6.06 5.37
N SER A 83 -14.36 6.84 6.42
CA SER A 83 -14.66 8.28 6.27
C SER A 83 -13.46 9.08 5.73
N TYR A 84 -12.22 8.66 5.99
CA TYR A 84 -11.04 9.29 5.36
C TYR A 84 -10.98 9.06 3.86
N PHE A 85 -11.44 7.92 3.36
CA PHE A 85 -11.54 7.71 1.90
C PHE A 85 -12.62 8.60 1.27
N ASP A 86 -13.75 8.81 1.96
CA ASP A 86 -14.75 9.79 1.52
C ASP A 86 -14.15 11.21 1.43
N GLU A 87 -13.36 11.62 2.42
CA GLU A 87 -12.64 12.89 2.38
C GLU A 87 -11.64 12.97 1.22
N ILE A 88 -10.89 11.88 0.94
CA ILE A 88 -9.97 11.80 -0.19
C ILE A 88 -10.73 11.97 -1.51
N LEU A 89 -11.83 11.25 -1.70
CA LEU A 89 -12.65 11.33 -2.92
C LEU A 89 -13.25 12.71 -3.15
N ASN A 90 -13.56 13.44 -2.07
CA ASN A 90 -14.12 14.78 -2.15
C ASN A 90 -13.07 15.88 -2.41
N LYS A 91 -11.78 15.60 -2.13
CA LYS A 91 -10.72 16.62 -2.23
C LYS A 91 -9.77 16.42 -3.41
N TYR A 92 -9.54 15.19 -3.85
CA TYR A 92 -8.42 14.84 -4.73
C TYR A 92 -8.87 13.94 -5.88
N ASP A 93 -8.08 13.91 -6.96
CA ASP A 93 -8.43 13.24 -8.22
C ASP A 93 -7.53 12.05 -8.60
N ASP A 94 -6.39 11.84 -7.93
CA ASP A 94 -5.51 10.73 -8.26
C ASP A 94 -6.11 9.36 -7.90
N PHE A 95 -5.81 8.35 -8.74
CA PHE A 95 -6.21 6.97 -8.55
C PHE A 95 -5.48 6.32 -7.36
N PHE A 96 -6.16 5.41 -6.65
CA PHE A 96 -5.56 4.63 -5.56
C PHE A 96 -6.12 3.21 -5.46
N ILE A 97 -5.42 2.35 -4.72
CA ILE A 97 -5.77 0.95 -4.49
C ILE A 97 -6.10 0.74 -3.01
N ILE A 98 -7.23 0.11 -2.72
CA ILE A 98 -7.61 -0.34 -1.39
C ILE A 98 -7.56 -1.86 -1.36
N ASP A 99 -6.69 -2.43 -0.54
CA ASP A 99 -6.60 -3.88 -0.33
C ASP A 99 -7.30 -4.21 0.98
N ILE A 100 -8.48 -4.83 0.90
CA ILE A 100 -9.32 -5.14 2.06
C ILE A 100 -9.23 -6.61 2.40
N ARG A 101 -8.74 -6.90 3.60
CA ARG A 101 -8.64 -8.26 4.14
C ARG A 101 -9.34 -8.38 5.48
N VAL A 102 -9.92 -9.53 5.73
CA VAL A 102 -10.47 -9.92 7.03
C VAL A 102 -9.48 -10.89 7.67
N TYR A 103 -9.19 -10.69 8.95
CA TYR A 103 -8.38 -11.64 9.68
C TYR A 103 -9.10 -12.98 9.81
N PRO A 104 -8.41 -14.10 9.52
CA PRO A 104 -8.95 -15.42 9.80
C PRO A 104 -9.03 -15.64 11.32
N ASP A 105 -9.87 -16.56 11.74
CA ASP A 105 -9.91 -17.04 13.10
C ASP A 105 -8.52 -17.46 13.59
N GLN A 106 -8.15 -17.03 14.78
CA GLN A 106 -6.82 -17.32 15.35
C GLN A 106 -6.93 -18.18 16.61
N PRO A 107 -6.41 -19.41 16.57
CA PRO A 107 -6.25 -20.21 17.76
C PRO A 107 -5.10 -19.66 18.62
N ILE A 108 -5.38 -19.37 19.91
CA ILE A 108 -4.36 -18.98 20.88
C ILE A 108 -4.54 -19.88 22.11
N GLY A 109 -3.69 -20.89 22.23
CA GLY A 109 -3.82 -21.91 23.26
C GLY A 109 -5.14 -22.68 23.11
N PRO A 110 -5.95 -22.85 24.17
CA PRO A 110 -7.22 -23.56 24.12
C PRO A 110 -8.38 -22.71 23.57
N PHE A 111 -8.16 -21.45 23.23
CA PHE A 111 -9.18 -20.50 22.78
C PHE A 111 -9.03 -20.17 21.30
N THR A 112 -10.15 -20.12 20.58
CA THR A 112 -10.20 -19.59 19.22
C THR A 112 -10.81 -18.19 19.27
N PHE A 113 -10.06 -17.21 18.74
CA PHE A 113 -10.54 -15.84 18.55
C PHE A 113 -11.16 -15.73 17.17
N HIS A 114 -12.47 -15.48 17.13
CA HIS A 114 -13.22 -15.29 15.90
C HIS A 114 -13.14 -13.83 15.45
N PHE A 115 -12.69 -13.62 14.22
CA PHE A 115 -12.51 -12.28 13.63
C PHE A 115 -13.33 -12.08 12.36
N ASP A 116 -14.08 -13.10 11.93
CA ASP A 116 -14.86 -13.05 10.70
C ASP A 116 -15.85 -11.89 10.68
N CYS A 117 -15.99 -11.26 9.53
CA CYS A 117 -17.07 -10.34 9.25
C CYS A 117 -17.87 -10.83 8.03
N ASP A 118 -19.15 -10.51 8.02
CA ASP A 118 -20.01 -10.75 6.85
C ASP A 118 -19.52 -9.83 5.71
N PRO A 119 -19.26 -10.34 4.48
CA PRO A 119 -18.98 -9.49 3.33
C PRO A 119 -19.99 -8.36 3.12
N ALA A 120 -21.28 -8.59 3.40
CA ALA A 120 -22.31 -7.56 3.31
C ALA A 120 -22.09 -6.39 4.26
N GLU A 121 -21.45 -6.59 5.42
CA GLU A 121 -21.09 -5.49 6.34
C GLU A 121 -19.97 -4.60 5.76
N VAL A 122 -19.03 -5.21 5.02
CA VAL A 122 -17.98 -4.48 4.31
C VAL A 122 -18.55 -3.75 3.11
N ASP A 123 -19.44 -4.39 2.34
CA ASP A 123 -20.14 -3.75 1.22
C ASP A 123 -20.95 -2.53 1.68
N ALA A 124 -21.61 -2.60 2.84
CA ALA A 124 -22.33 -1.47 3.40
C ALA A 124 -21.40 -0.29 3.75
N LEU A 125 -20.16 -0.55 4.21
CA LEU A 125 -19.16 0.51 4.42
C LEU A 125 -18.68 1.11 3.08
N ILE A 126 -18.42 0.25 2.09
CA ILE A 126 -18.02 0.66 0.74
C ILE A 126 -19.10 1.56 0.12
N GLU A 127 -20.35 1.10 0.14
CA GLU A 127 -21.49 1.86 -0.43
C GLU A 127 -21.71 3.20 0.29
N LYS A 128 -21.53 3.23 1.60
CA LYS A 128 -21.75 4.43 2.41
C LYS A 128 -20.68 5.51 2.19
N TYR A 129 -19.40 5.13 2.05
CA TYR A 129 -18.29 6.09 2.09
C TYR A 129 -17.55 6.25 0.77
N LEU A 130 -17.64 5.30 -0.15
CA LEU A 130 -16.78 5.27 -1.32
C LEU A 130 -17.51 5.56 -2.64
N GLN A 131 -18.85 5.66 -2.64
CA GLN A 131 -19.69 5.90 -3.84
C GLN A 131 -19.28 4.98 -5.01
N PRO A 132 -19.30 3.64 -4.85
CA PRO A 132 -18.62 2.71 -5.73
C PRO A 132 -19.20 2.69 -7.17
N GLU A 133 -20.48 2.94 -7.36
CA GLU A 133 -21.09 3.04 -8.71
C GLU A 133 -20.45 4.18 -9.53
N VAL A 134 -19.99 5.25 -8.87
CA VAL A 134 -19.35 6.40 -9.51
C VAL A 134 -17.84 6.16 -9.67
N TYR A 135 -17.15 5.79 -8.59
CA TYR A 135 -15.68 5.89 -8.53
C TYR A 135 -14.94 4.56 -8.58
N ALA A 136 -15.59 3.41 -8.33
CA ALA A 136 -14.89 2.13 -8.36
C ALA A 136 -14.56 1.70 -9.80
N LEU A 137 -13.32 1.32 -10.02
CA LEU A 137 -12.89 0.63 -11.24
C LEU A 137 -13.20 -0.86 -11.07
N THR A 138 -14.29 -1.31 -11.68
CA THR A 138 -14.77 -2.70 -11.61
C THR A 138 -14.85 -3.37 -12.97
N ASP A 139 -14.76 -2.60 -14.04
CA ASP A 139 -14.90 -3.04 -15.44
C ASP A 139 -13.56 -2.93 -16.14
N PHE A 140 -12.84 -4.04 -16.20
CA PHE A 140 -11.62 -4.23 -16.99
C PHE A 140 -11.39 -5.73 -17.23
N ASP A 141 -10.93 -6.08 -18.42
CA ASP A 141 -10.59 -7.47 -18.74
C ASP A 141 -9.26 -7.90 -18.11
N ASP A 142 -8.28 -7.02 -18.15
CA ASP A 142 -6.94 -7.24 -17.60
C ASP A 142 -6.37 -5.92 -17.06
N ILE A 143 -6.11 -5.89 -15.77
CA ILE A 143 -5.59 -4.71 -15.07
C ILE A 143 -4.25 -4.21 -15.65
N ARG A 144 -3.47 -5.09 -16.28
CA ARG A 144 -2.19 -4.77 -16.94
C ARG A 144 -2.36 -3.91 -18.19
N ASN A 145 -3.57 -3.82 -18.73
CA ASN A 145 -3.85 -3.02 -19.92
C ASN A 145 -4.48 -1.66 -19.59
N VAL A 146 -4.90 -1.45 -18.35
CA VAL A 146 -5.49 -0.18 -17.91
C VAL A 146 -4.40 0.90 -17.82
N THR A 147 -4.62 2.01 -18.52
CA THR A 147 -3.74 3.18 -18.47
C THR A 147 -4.25 4.25 -17.51
N LEU A 148 -3.38 5.16 -17.10
CA LEU A 148 -3.78 6.32 -16.32
C LEU A 148 -4.77 7.21 -17.06
N GLY A 149 -4.65 7.30 -18.40
CA GLY A 149 -5.59 8.00 -19.27
C GLY A 149 -6.97 7.36 -19.30
N ASP A 150 -7.07 6.02 -19.27
CA ASP A 150 -8.35 5.32 -19.17
C ASP A 150 -9.04 5.62 -17.84
N ILE A 151 -8.30 5.61 -16.74
CA ILE A 151 -8.77 6.00 -15.42
C ILE A 151 -9.36 7.42 -15.47
N LYS A 152 -8.60 8.40 -15.97
CA LYS A 152 -9.02 9.80 -16.06
C LYS A 152 -10.28 9.96 -16.93
N LYS A 153 -10.34 9.27 -18.07
CA LYS A 153 -11.51 9.34 -18.99
C LYS A 153 -12.77 8.73 -18.38
N SER A 154 -12.61 7.64 -17.63
CA SER A 154 -13.76 6.96 -17.02
C SER A 154 -14.27 7.67 -15.76
N GLY A 155 -13.50 8.60 -15.19
CA GLY A 155 -13.78 9.23 -13.91
C GLY A 155 -13.65 8.28 -12.72
N LYS A 156 -13.12 7.07 -12.95
CA LYS A 156 -12.87 6.11 -11.86
C LYS A 156 -11.67 6.56 -11.04
N ARG A 157 -11.72 6.28 -9.73
CA ARG A 157 -10.78 6.84 -8.78
C ARG A 157 -10.04 5.78 -7.94
N TYR A 158 -10.61 4.60 -7.82
CA TYR A 158 -9.99 3.54 -7.05
C TYR A 158 -10.37 2.14 -7.55
N VAL A 159 -9.57 1.16 -7.18
CA VAL A 159 -9.93 -0.26 -7.23
C VAL A 159 -9.83 -0.85 -5.83
N ILE A 160 -10.80 -1.70 -5.46
CA ILE A 160 -10.73 -2.50 -4.25
C ILE A 160 -10.16 -3.86 -4.63
N HIS A 161 -8.96 -4.18 -4.12
CA HIS A 161 -8.40 -5.51 -4.25
C HIS A 161 -8.95 -6.44 -3.17
N ASN A 162 -9.41 -7.61 -3.59
CA ASN A 162 -9.59 -8.78 -2.76
C ASN A 162 -9.36 -10.02 -3.61
N GLU A 163 -8.45 -10.88 -3.20
CA GLU A 163 -8.02 -12.06 -3.97
C GLU A 163 -9.20 -12.99 -4.36
N LYS A 164 -10.18 -13.11 -3.46
CA LYS A 164 -11.37 -13.97 -3.64
C LYS A 164 -12.58 -13.20 -4.17
N GLU A 165 -12.45 -11.91 -4.45
CA GLU A 165 -13.56 -11.03 -4.87
C GLU A 165 -14.80 -11.13 -3.97
N LEU A 166 -14.59 -11.17 -2.66
CA LEU A 166 -15.63 -11.39 -1.67
C LEU A 166 -16.65 -10.24 -1.57
N TYR A 167 -16.28 -9.05 -2.02
CA TYR A 167 -17.11 -7.85 -1.94
C TYR A 167 -17.65 -7.50 -3.32
N LYS A 168 -18.88 -6.99 -3.37
CA LYS A 168 -19.60 -6.62 -4.60
C LYS A 168 -18.74 -5.80 -5.57
N TYR A 169 -17.95 -4.87 -5.04
CA TYR A 169 -17.13 -3.94 -5.84
C TYR A 169 -15.64 -4.30 -5.84
N SER A 170 -15.26 -5.43 -5.26
CA SER A 170 -13.86 -5.88 -5.29
C SER A 170 -13.52 -6.62 -6.57
N ARG A 171 -12.23 -6.57 -6.95
CA ARG A 171 -11.66 -7.32 -8.06
C ARG A 171 -10.32 -7.91 -7.65
N ASN A 172 -9.99 -9.04 -8.22
CA ASN A 172 -8.64 -9.57 -8.12
C ASN A 172 -7.73 -8.86 -9.13
N VAL A 173 -6.89 -7.97 -8.66
CA VAL A 173 -5.90 -7.27 -9.49
C VAL A 173 -4.56 -8.03 -9.57
N HIS A 174 -4.57 -9.31 -9.24
CA HIS A 174 -3.39 -10.20 -9.23
C HIS A 174 -2.22 -9.58 -8.45
N LEU A 175 -2.51 -9.18 -7.20
CA LEU A 175 -1.54 -8.56 -6.31
C LEU A 175 -0.63 -9.63 -5.70
N LEU A 176 0.58 -9.77 -6.23
CA LEU A 176 1.60 -10.61 -5.63
C LEU A 176 2.23 -9.92 -4.43
N GLU A 177 2.10 -10.52 -3.27
CA GLU A 177 2.65 -10.05 -1.99
C GLU A 177 3.58 -11.13 -1.41
N PRO A 178 4.86 -11.18 -1.81
CA PRO A 178 5.79 -12.15 -1.24
C PRO A 178 6.06 -11.84 0.23
N TRP A 179 5.91 -12.84 1.07
CA TRP A 179 6.21 -12.73 2.49
C TRP A 179 6.75 -14.05 3.04
N ASP A 180 7.94 -14.00 3.63
CA ASP A 180 8.56 -15.11 4.36
C ASP A 180 9.00 -14.63 5.74
N PRO A 181 8.47 -15.19 6.85
CA PRO A 181 8.83 -14.77 8.19
C PRO A 181 10.32 -14.93 8.51
N LYS A 182 11.04 -15.82 7.80
CA LYS A 182 12.49 -15.98 7.96
C LYS A 182 13.24 -14.81 7.37
N VAL A 183 12.84 -14.35 6.18
CA VAL A 183 13.45 -13.19 5.50
C VAL A 183 13.09 -11.89 6.23
N PHE A 184 11.81 -11.67 6.50
CA PHE A 184 11.33 -10.46 7.16
C PHE A 184 11.77 -10.34 8.62
N GLY A 185 12.30 -11.40 9.22
CA GLY A 185 12.92 -11.42 10.54
C GLY A 185 14.43 -11.21 10.57
N LEU A 186 15.10 -11.05 9.43
CA LEU A 186 16.55 -10.83 9.34
C LEU A 186 16.95 -9.43 9.83
N LYS A 187 18.25 -9.22 10.09
CA LYS A 187 18.80 -7.87 10.28
C LYS A 187 18.65 -7.04 9.00
N PRO A 188 18.53 -5.70 9.11
CA PRO A 188 18.28 -4.82 7.95
C PRO A 188 19.22 -5.08 6.76
N GLU A 189 20.51 -5.22 6.97
CA GLU A 189 21.51 -5.40 5.90
C GLU A 189 21.35 -6.70 5.12
N LYS A 190 20.80 -7.74 5.78
CA LYS A 190 20.49 -9.03 5.13
C LYS A 190 19.11 -8.97 4.49
N PHE A 191 18.13 -8.41 5.22
CA PHE A 191 16.77 -8.29 4.75
C PHE A 191 16.70 -7.57 3.40
N VAL A 192 17.33 -6.40 3.26
CA VAL A 192 17.28 -5.63 2.02
C VAL A 192 17.82 -6.39 0.80
N LYS A 193 18.80 -7.26 0.99
CA LYS A 193 19.36 -8.10 -0.09
C LYS A 193 18.42 -9.23 -0.51
N GLU A 194 17.83 -9.92 0.48
CA GLU A 194 16.89 -11.02 0.19
C GLU A 194 15.58 -10.50 -0.39
N ASP A 195 15.11 -9.33 0.06
CA ASP A 195 13.88 -8.72 -0.43
C ASP A 195 14.04 -8.24 -1.88
N LEU A 196 15.17 -7.62 -2.23
CA LEU A 196 15.50 -7.29 -3.64
C LEU A 196 15.58 -8.53 -4.54
N LYS A 197 16.01 -9.66 -3.99
CA LYS A 197 16.03 -10.93 -4.72
C LYS A 197 14.63 -11.40 -5.06
N TYR A 198 13.65 -11.28 -4.15
CA TYR A 198 12.25 -11.57 -4.46
C TYR A 198 11.73 -10.70 -5.60
N LEU A 199 11.97 -9.39 -5.58
CA LEU A 199 11.57 -8.50 -6.67
C LEU A 199 12.19 -8.94 -8.01
N LYS A 200 13.43 -9.41 -7.99
CA LYS A 200 14.13 -9.84 -9.22
C LYS A 200 13.64 -11.18 -9.75
N GLU A 201 13.39 -12.16 -8.88
CA GLU A 201 13.12 -13.54 -9.24
C GLU A 201 11.64 -13.86 -9.45
N LEU A 202 10.72 -13.20 -8.73
CA LEU A 202 9.30 -13.49 -8.82
C LEU A 202 8.62 -12.71 -9.95
N GLU A 203 7.62 -13.34 -10.57
CA GLU A 203 6.79 -12.72 -11.60
C GLU A 203 5.40 -12.44 -11.05
N SER A 204 4.80 -11.31 -11.44
CA SER A 204 3.42 -10.95 -11.10
C SER A 204 2.56 -10.84 -12.35
N GLU A 205 1.35 -11.35 -12.27
CA GLU A 205 0.33 -11.19 -13.31
C GLU A 205 -0.42 -9.85 -13.25
N GLY A 206 -0.13 -9.03 -12.26
CA GLY A 206 -0.75 -7.72 -12.06
C GLY A 206 0.17 -6.79 -11.29
N PHE A 207 -0.18 -6.52 -10.03
CA PHE A 207 0.67 -5.70 -9.17
C PHE A 207 1.65 -6.54 -8.36
N PHE A 208 2.85 -6.02 -8.18
CA PHE A 208 3.85 -6.54 -7.24
C PHE A 208 3.87 -5.62 -6.01
N TRP A 209 3.47 -6.14 -4.87
CA TRP A 209 3.59 -5.43 -3.61
C TRP A 209 4.96 -5.71 -2.99
N PHE A 210 5.92 -4.86 -3.29
CA PHE A 210 7.25 -4.90 -2.71
C PHE A 210 7.18 -4.34 -1.28
N GLN A 211 7.29 -5.23 -0.30
CA GLN A 211 7.13 -4.90 1.12
C GLN A 211 8.47 -4.56 1.75
N THR A 212 8.66 -3.30 2.13
CA THR A 212 9.92 -2.81 2.73
C THR A 212 9.85 -2.69 4.27
N GLN A 213 8.86 -3.30 4.91
CA GLN A 213 8.80 -3.38 6.37
C GLN A 213 9.33 -4.72 6.88
N GLN A 214 9.86 -4.73 8.09
CA GLN A 214 10.28 -5.95 8.78
C GLN A 214 9.21 -6.43 9.77
N THR A 215 9.23 -7.72 10.09
CA THR A 215 8.27 -8.33 11.01
C THR A 215 8.96 -8.76 12.31
N PRO A 216 8.39 -8.45 13.50
CA PRO A 216 8.83 -9.01 14.76
C PRO A 216 8.66 -10.54 14.71
N ASN A 217 9.72 -11.29 15.00
CA ASN A 217 9.62 -12.75 15.05
C ASN A 217 10.57 -13.32 16.10
N ILE A 218 10.01 -13.98 17.11
CA ILE A 218 10.78 -14.69 18.13
C ILE A 218 11.55 -15.83 17.43
N GLY A 219 12.86 -15.92 17.67
CA GLY A 219 13.72 -16.92 17.04
C GLY A 219 14.38 -16.45 15.74
N THR A 220 14.13 -15.23 15.31
CA THR A 220 14.86 -14.57 14.23
C THR A 220 15.80 -13.48 14.76
N GLU A 221 16.61 -12.90 13.85
CA GLU A 221 17.59 -11.85 14.22
C GLU A 221 16.91 -10.56 14.73
N ASN A 222 15.65 -10.31 14.38
CA ASN A 222 14.87 -9.16 14.86
C ASN A 222 14.32 -9.35 16.27
N GLY A 223 14.09 -10.59 16.69
CA GLY A 223 13.50 -10.88 18.01
C GLY A 223 12.14 -10.18 18.19
N LEU A 224 11.90 -9.64 19.38
CA LEU A 224 10.66 -8.90 19.73
C LEU A 224 10.73 -7.39 19.47
N LYS A 225 11.46 -6.94 18.45
CA LYS A 225 11.42 -5.52 18.08
C LYS A 225 10.08 -5.20 17.43
N TRP A 226 9.43 -4.14 17.87
CA TRP A 226 8.14 -3.69 17.35
C TRP A 226 8.29 -2.83 16.10
N PRO A 227 7.23 -2.65 15.26
CA PRO A 227 7.30 -1.92 14.01
C PRO A 227 7.99 -0.56 14.07
N PRO A 228 7.78 0.31 15.09
CA PRO A 228 8.50 1.60 15.15
C PRO A 228 10.02 1.45 15.28
N THR A 229 10.47 0.42 15.99
CA THR A 229 11.91 0.15 16.16
C THR A 229 12.48 -0.47 14.88
N LEU A 230 11.73 -1.38 14.25
CA LEU A 230 12.14 -2.03 13.00
C LEU A 230 12.24 -1.00 11.86
N ASP A 231 11.26 -0.11 11.72
CA ASP A 231 11.32 0.97 10.75
C ASP A 231 12.55 1.86 10.96
N LYS A 232 12.80 2.28 12.20
CA LYS A 232 13.98 3.11 12.53
C LYS A 232 15.30 2.44 12.13
N LEU A 233 15.40 1.12 12.28
CA LEU A 233 16.59 0.37 11.91
C LEU A 233 16.72 0.17 10.41
N LEU A 234 15.61 -0.01 9.70
CA LEU A 234 15.58 -0.26 8.26
C LEU A 234 15.67 1.02 7.44
N ARG A 235 15.10 2.14 7.92
CA ARG A 235 14.99 3.42 7.22
C ARG A 235 16.30 3.92 6.58
N PRO A 236 17.49 3.81 7.22
CA PRO A 236 18.76 4.22 6.60
C PRO A 236 19.16 3.41 5.35
N HIS A 237 18.61 2.20 5.20
CA HIS A 237 18.89 1.33 4.05
C HIS A 237 17.93 1.57 2.87
N PHE A 238 16.84 2.29 3.09
CA PHE A 238 15.79 2.48 2.09
C PHE A 238 16.27 3.20 0.82
N PRO A 239 17.02 4.32 0.89
CA PRO A 239 17.54 4.98 -0.31
C PRO A 239 18.43 4.03 -1.15
N TRP A 240 19.28 3.25 -0.49
CA TRP A 240 20.11 2.26 -1.18
C TRP A 240 19.27 1.19 -1.89
N MET A 241 18.19 0.69 -1.27
CA MET A 241 17.28 -0.26 -1.92
C MET A 241 16.68 0.32 -3.20
N MET A 242 16.18 1.54 -3.15
CA MET A 242 15.57 2.21 -4.32
C MET A 242 16.60 2.47 -5.41
N GLU A 243 17.82 2.83 -5.05
CA GLU A 243 18.95 2.96 -6.00
C GLU A 243 19.27 1.63 -6.70
N GLN A 244 19.31 0.50 -5.96
CA GLN A 244 19.50 -0.82 -6.57
C GLN A 244 18.38 -1.16 -7.56
N ILE A 245 17.13 -0.84 -7.23
CA ILE A 245 15.98 -1.04 -8.13
C ILE A 245 16.11 -0.16 -9.38
N ALA A 246 16.45 1.12 -9.21
CA ALA A 246 16.60 2.07 -10.33
C ALA A 246 17.72 1.65 -11.31
N ASN A 247 18.77 1.00 -10.82
CA ASN A 247 19.93 0.59 -11.61
C ASN A 247 19.82 -0.85 -12.19
N ASP A 248 18.82 -1.63 -11.82
CA ASP A 248 18.59 -2.98 -12.38
C ASP A 248 17.34 -2.96 -13.29
N PRO A 249 17.50 -3.12 -14.61
CA PRO A 249 16.36 -3.05 -15.55
C PRO A 249 15.23 -4.05 -15.26
N VAL A 250 15.56 -5.23 -14.72
CA VAL A 250 14.57 -6.26 -14.38
C VAL A 250 13.75 -5.84 -13.17
N MET A 251 14.40 -5.38 -12.12
CA MET A 251 13.71 -4.90 -10.93
C MET A 251 12.91 -3.63 -11.21
N LEU A 252 13.50 -2.68 -11.97
CA LEU A 252 12.84 -1.44 -12.34
C LEU A 252 11.55 -1.70 -13.16
N GLU A 253 11.58 -2.63 -14.09
CA GLU A 253 10.42 -2.99 -14.90
C GLU A 253 9.29 -3.61 -14.04
N LYS A 254 9.63 -4.44 -13.06
CA LYS A 254 8.67 -5.19 -12.22
C LYS A 254 8.07 -4.36 -11.09
N VAL A 255 8.85 -3.47 -10.47
CA VAL A 255 8.39 -2.72 -9.31
C VAL A 255 7.22 -1.81 -9.66
N ASN A 256 6.16 -1.87 -8.86
CA ASN A 256 5.03 -0.94 -8.98
C ASN A 256 4.52 -0.45 -7.62
N ILE A 257 4.21 -1.29 -6.66
CA ILE A 257 3.85 -0.84 -5.31
C ILE A 257 5.03 -1.07 -4.38
N VAL A 258 5.56 -0.01 -3.79
CA VAL A 258 6.57 -0.10 -2.73
C VAL A 258 5.93 0.33 -1.43
N ALA A 259 5.70 -0.62 -0.53
CA ALA A 259 4.98 -0.39 0.70
C ALA A 259 5.88 -0.49 1.93
N GLY A 260 5.63 0.37 2.90
CA GLY A 260 6.37 0.38 4.16
C GLY A 260 5.53 0.81 5.35
N ASP A 261 6.17 0.75 6.51
CA ASP A 261 5.64 1.32 7.73
C ASP A 261 6.01 2.80 7.83
N PHE A 262 5.24 3.59 8.59
CA PHE A 262 5.49 5.00 8.91
C PHE A 262 5.73 5.90 7.69
N MET A 263 4.81 5.81 6.71
CA MET A 263 4.88 6.55 5.45
C MET A 263 4.66 8.07 5.61
N THR A 264 4.22 8.56 6.78
CA THR A 264 4.05 9.99 7.05
C THR A 264 5.11 10.56 8.01
N ALA A 265 6.20 9.84 8.26
CA ALA A 265 7.25 10.30 9.18
C ALA A 265 8.07 11.48 8.61
N ASP A 266 8.38 11.38 7.34
CA ASP A 266 9.01 12.41 6.50
C ASP A 266 8.81 11.99 5.03
N HIS A 267 9.15 12.85 4.07
CA HIS A 267 8.98 12.51 2.64
C HIS A 267 10.10 11.65 2.06
N MET A 268 11.03 11.13 2.84
CA MET A 268 12.18 10.38 2.31
C MET A 268 11.74 9.14 1.53
N LYS A 269 10.83 8.33 2.10
CA LYS A 269 10.39 7.10 1.43
C LYS A 269 9.60 7.41 0.14
N GLU A 270 8.68 8.36 0.20
CA GLU A 270 7.89 8.78 -0.95
C GLU A 270 8.77 9.33 -2.06
N ASN A 271 9.74 10.17 -1.72
CA ASN A 271 10.69 10.74 -2.69
C ASN A 271 11.49 9.66 -3.40
N GLU A 272 12.02 8.69 -2.66
CA GLU A 272 12.78 7.59 -3.24
C GLU A 272 11.92 6.68 -4.13
N ILE A 273 10.66 6.42 -3.74
CA ILE A 273 9.72 5.63 -4.55
C ILE A 273 9.33 6.40 -5.81
N LEU A 274 8.96 7.68 -5.67
CA LEU A 274 8.55 8.52 -6.79
C LEU A 274 9.71 8.77 -7.77
N TYR A 275 10.96 8.74 -7.31
CA TYR A 275 12.13 8.78 -8.18
C TYR A 275 12.15 7.61 -9.19
N LEU A 276 11.63 6.44 -8.85
CA LEU A 276 11.54 5.32 -9.78
C LEU A 276 10.66 5.64 -11.00
N ASN A 277 9.69 6.54 -10.90
CA ASN A 277 8.91 6.99 -12.06
C ASN A 277 9.75 7.81 -13.04
N LEU A 278 10.73 8.58 -12.56
CA LEU A 278 11.72 9.24 -13.42
C LEU A 278 12.63 8.22 -14.10
N ALA A 279 13.11 7.22 -13.35
CA ALA A 279 13.97 6.16 -13.89
C ALA A 279 13.23 5.29 -14.93
N LYS A 280 11.91 5.06 -14.76
CA LYS A 280 11.03 4.37 -15.72
C LYS A 280 10.66 5.22 -16.95
N ASP A 281 11.05 6.49 -16.99
CA ASP A 281 10.65 7.45 -18.04
C ASP A 281 9.14 7.59 -18.25
N VAL A 282 8.35 7.47 -17.17
CA VAL A 282 6.87 7.61 -17.25
C VAL A 282 6.39 9.03 -16.91
N VAL A 283 7.25 9.90 -16.44
CA VAL A 283 6.94 11.32 -16.20
C VAL A 283 6.84 12.08 -17.53
N LYS A 284 5.87 12.98 -17.66
CA LYS A 284 5.71 13.86 -18.83
C LYS A 284 7.00 14.66 -19.07
N PRO A 285 7.55 14.68 -20.30
CA PRO A 285 8.83 15.36 -20.58
C PRO A 285 8.86 16.81 -20.13
N GLU A 286 7.78 17.56 -20.37
CA GLU A 286 7.66 18.99 -20.03
C GLU A 286 7.55 19.27 -18.53
N LEU A 287 7.27 18.24 -17.71
CA LEU A 287 7.13 18.34 -16.26
C LEU A 287 8.28 17.67 -15.49
N ARG A 288 9.26 17.10 -16.20
CA ARG A 288 10.32 16.27 -15.61
C ARG A 288 11.13 17.02 -14.56
N ASP A 289 11.57 18.25 -14.88
CA ASP A 289 12.38 19.07 -13.96
C ASP A 289 11.58 19.48 -12.71
N VAL A 290 10.30 19.85 -12.91
CA VAL A 290 9.41 20.23 -11.80
C VAL A 290 9.17 19.03 -10.89
N TYR A 291 8.94 17.85 -11.47
CA TYR A 291 8.76 16.60 -10.73
C TYR A 291 10.02 16.26 -9.93
N ALA A 292 11.19 16.25 -10.55
CA ALA A 292 12.47 15.95 -9.91
C ALA A 292 12.73 16.91 -8.73
N LYS A 293 12.59 18.21 -8.96
CA LYS A 293 12.74 19.22 -7.92
C LYS A 293 11.78 19.01 -6.75
N ALA A 294 10.53 18.62 -7.01
CA ALA A 294 9.54 18.40 -5.97
C ALA A 294 9.91 17.24 -5.03
N ILE A 295 10.59 16.21 -5.53
CA ILE A 295 11.10 15.07 -4.75
C ILE A 295 12.57 15.23 -4.31
N GLY A 296 13.15 16.43 -4.46
CA GLY A 296 14.52 16.73 -4.02
C GLY A 296 15.61 16.00 -4.81
N LYS A 297 15.38 15.72 -6.09
CA LYS A 297 16.38 15.11 -7.00
C LYS A 297 16.84 16.11 -8.04
N ASP A 298 18.16 16.14 -8.29
CA ASP A 298 18.78 16.86 -9.41
C ASP A 298 18.90 15.87 -10.58
N ILE A 299 18.46 16.29 -11.80
CA ILE A 299 18.52 15.49 -13.03
C ILE A 299 19.16 16.26 -14.18
#